data_890366e36e293015dc1ae20e9f22ba3f
#
_entry.id   890366e36e293015dc1ae20e9f22ba3f
#
_cell.length_a   1.000
_cell.length_b   1.000
_cell.length_c   1.000
_cell.angle_alpha   90.00
_cell.angle_beta   90.00
_cell.angle_gamma   90.00
#
_symmetry.space_group_name_H-M   'P 1'
#
loop_
_entity.id
_entity.type
_entity.pdbx_description
1 polymer ?
#
loop_
_entity_poly.entity_id
_entity_poly.type
_entity_poly.pdbx_seq_one_letter_code
_entity_poly.pdbx_strand_id
1 'polypeptide(L)'
;MNLKIALLAGDGIGPEVIEQAVKVSDAIATKFNHSITWTPALTGAAAIDAVGDPYPEETHQVCLAADAVLFGAIGHPRFDNDPSAKVRPEQGLLKMRQQLGLFANVRPTFTFPSLLDKSPLKQERIEGTDLVFLRELTGGIYFGKRGRLDDGNTAFDTCTYKREEIQRLAKKGFELAMTRSKKLCCVDKANVLESSRLWRETVQAMEKEYPKVEVSYEFVDAVAMRLVQWPNSYDVLITENLFGDILTDEASVISGSMGLMPSASVGTENALYEPIHGSFPQATGLGIANPLATILSSAMMFEMSFGLTEEGALIRKVVDASLAEGIVTEDLKENGQKGNSTSEVGDYLVAQILE
;
A
#
# COMPACT_ATOMS: atom_id res chain seq x y z
N MET A 1 -24.66 -7.48 3.66
CA MET A 1 -24.24 -7.54 2.24
C MET A 1 -23.53 -8.87 1.98
N ASN A 2 -23.43 -9.30 0.73
CA ASN A 2 -22.57 -10.42 0.35
C ASN A 2 -21.35 -9.86 -0.41
N LEU A 3 -20.16 -10.02 0.15
CA LEU A 3 -18.92 -9.44 -0.36
C LEU A 3 -18.11 -10.56 -1.02
N LYS A 4 -17.75 -10.41 -2.29
CA LYS A 4 -16.94 -11.39 -3.03
C LYS A 4 -15.50 -10.87 -3.10
N ILE A 5 -14.56 -11.58 -2.50
CA ILE A 5 -13.18 -11.13 -2.39
C ILE A 5 -12.24 -12.19 -2.99
N ALA A 6 -11.43 -11.79 -3.95
CA ALA A 6 -10.30 -12.58 -4.41
C ALA A 6 -9.21 -12.57 -3.35
N LEU A 7 -8.72 -13.74 -2.95
CA LEU A 7 -7.74 -13.91 -1.88
C LEU A 7 -6.41 -14.38 -2.46
N LEU A 8 -5.42 -13.50 -2.48
CA LEU A 8 -4.09 -13.77 -3.01
C LEU A 8 -3.08 -13.76 -1.87
N ALA A 9 -2.80 -14.92 -1.29
CA ALA A 9 -1.84 -15.02 -0.17
C ALA A 9 -0.42 -14.61 -0.57
N GLY A 10 0.03 -14.95 -1.79
CA GLY A 10 1.34 -14.62 -2.31
C GLY A 10 2.47 -15.42 -1.67
N ASP A 11 3.59 -14.76 -1.39
CA ASP A 11 4.86 -15.37 -1.01
C ASP A 11 5.26 -15.03 0.44
N GLY A 12 6.22 -15.77 0.97
CA GLY A 12 6.88 -15.50 2.24
C GLY A 12 5.90 -15.47 3.42
N ILE A 13 5.82 -14.32 4.12
CA ILE A 13 4.90 -14.13 5.24
C ILE A 13 3.45 -13.86 4.78
N GLY A 14 3.22 -13.68 3.48
CA GLY A 14 1.90 -13.36 2.93
C GLY A 14 0.79 -14.29 3.43
N PRO A 15 0.94 -15.62 3.38
CA PRO A 15 -0.07 -16.55 3.91
C PRO A 15 -0.42 -16.32 5.39
N GLU A 16 0.59 -16.04 6.23
CA GLU A 16 0.39 -15.85 7.68
C GLU A 16 -0.39 -14.57 7.99
N VAL A 17 -0.05 -13.46 7.34
CA VAL A 17 -0.72 -12.16 7.58
C VAL A 17 -2.12 -12.11 6.96
N ILE A 18 -2.31 -12.78 5.81
CA ILE A 18 -3.63 -12.92 5.16
C ILE A 18 -4.58 -13.74 6.03
N GLU A 19 -4.10 -14.82 6.64
CA GLU A 19 -4.93 -15.64 7.54
C GLU A 19 -5.53 -14.76 8.66
N GLN A 20 -4.75 -13.87 9.27
CA GLN A 20 -5.24 -13.01 10.33
C GLN A 20 -6.21 -11.94 9.79
N ALA A 21 -5.94 -11.36 8.62
CA ALA A 21 -6.85 -10.40 8.00
C ALA A 21 -8.19 -11.05 7.62
N VAL A 22 -8.20 -12.29 7.17
CA VAL A 22 -9.43 -13.07 6.93
C VAL A 22 -10.21 -13.29 8.24
N LYS A 23 -9.57 -13.76 9.31
CA LYS A 23 -10.22 -13.95 10.62
C LYS A 23 -10.88 -12.67 11.12
N VAL A 24 -10.17 -11.55 11.07
CA VAL A 24 -10.67 -10.24 11.49
C VAL A 24 -11.84 -9.79 10.61
N SER A 25 -11.72 -9.95 9.29
CA SER A 25 -12.79 -9.60 8.35
C SER A 25 -14.05 -10.45 8.55
N ASP A 26 -13.91 -11.74 8.83
CA ASP A 26 -15.02 -12.65 9.12
C ASP A 26 -15.72 -12.31 10.46
N ALA A 27 -14.94 -11.87 11.48
CA ALA A 27 -15.48 -11.38 12.74
C ALA A 27 -16.31 -10.09 12.53
N ILE A 28 -15.82 -9.15 11.73
CA ILE A 28 -16.56 -7.95 11.31
C ILE A 28 -17.84 -8.34 10.56
N ALA A 29 -17.75 -9.21 9.58
CA ALA A 29 -18.90 -9.67 8.82
C ALA A 29 -19.96 -10.29 9.74
N THR A 30 -19.54 -11.09 10.70
CA THR A 30 -20.44 -11.70 11.71
C THR A 30 -21.13 -10.62 12.56
N LYS A 31 -20.39 -9.67 13.08
CA LYS A 31 -20.93 -8.60 13.94
C LYS A 31 -21.95 -7.71 13.23
N PHE A 32 -21.68 -7.39 11.96
CA PHE A 32 -22.53 -6.49 11.14
C PHE A 32 -23.52 -7.23 10.21
N ASN A 33 -23.69 -8.54 10.38
CA ASN A 33 -24.59 -9.37 9.55
C ASN A 33 -24.30 -9.30 8.05
N HIS A 34 -23.03 -9.33 7.67
CA HIS A 34 -22.57 -9.50 6.30
C HIS A 34 -22.17 -10.97 6.06
N SER A 35 -21.96 -11.35 4.81
CA SER A 35 -21.30 -12.58 4.42
C SER A 35 -20.16 -12.29 3.48
N ILE A 36 -19.05 -12.98 3.64
CA ILE A 36 -17.88 -12.86 2.76
C ILE A 36 -17.68 -14.19 2.03
N THR A 37 -17.47 -14.10 0.73
CA THR A 37 -17.05 -15.22 -0.09
C THR A 37 -15.60 -14.99 -0.51
N TRP A 38 -14.69 -15.76 0.08
CA TRP A 38 -13.27 -15.75 -0.25
C TRP A 38 -13.00 -16.70 -1.41
N THR A 39 -12.40 -16.21 -2.49
CA THR A 39 -11.97 -17.03 -3.62
C THR A 39 -10.44 -17.00 -3.70
N PRO A 40 -9.73 -18.06 -3.23
CA PRO A 40 -8.29 -18.11 -3.28
C PRO A 40 -7.78 -18.29 -4.70
N ALA A 41 -6.65 -17.64 -5.04
CA ALA A 41 -5.94 -17.83 -6.29
C ALA A 41 -4.42 -17.68 -6.10
N LEU A 42 -3.65 -18.31 -6.99
CA LEU A 42 -2.19 -18.31 -6.92
C LEU A 42 -1.60 -17.05 -7.54
N THR A 43 -0.55 -16.51 -6.91
CA THR A 43 0.26 -15.41 -7.44
C THR A 43 1.70 -15.52 -6.95
N GLY A 44 2.63 -14.78 -7.58
CA GLY A 44 4.02 -14.71 -7.17
C GLY A 44 4.81 -15.98 -7.43
N ALA A 45 5.74 -16.31 -6.54
CA ALA A 45 6.60 -17.48 -6.63
C ALA A 45 5.79 -18.78 -6.57
N ALA A 46 4.74 -18.83 -5.77
CA ALA A 46 3.84 -19.98 -5.68
C ALA A 46 3.15 -20.28 -7.02
N ALA A 47 2.75 -19.24 -7.76
CA ALA A 47 2.17 -19.41 -9.10
C ALA A 47 3.22 -19.82 -10.14
N ILE A 48 4.43 -19.25 -10.07
CA ILE A 48 5.55 -19.69 -10.95
C ILE A 48 5.84 -21.17 -10.75
N ASP A 49 5.87 -21.65 -9.51
CA ASP A 49 6.10 -23.07 -9.22
C ASP A 49 5.01 -23.98 -9.76
N ALA A 50 3.77 -23.53 -9.67
CA ALA A 50 2.63 -24.34 -10.10
C ALA A 50 2.46 -24.37 -11.62
N VAL A 51 2.60 -23.22 -12.30
CA VAL A 51 2.22 -23.07 -13.72
C VAL A 51 3.20 -22.26 -14.56
N GLY A 52 4.30 -21.77 -13.99
CA GLY A 52 5.34 -21.02 -14.70
C GLY A 52 5.02 -19.54 -14.98
N ASP A 53 3.90 -19.01 -14.50
CA ASP A 53 3.46 -17.61 -14.64
C ASP A 53 3.19 -17.02 -13.25
N PRO A 54 3.77 -15.86 -12.86
CA PRO A 54 3.54 -15.22 -11.57
C PRO A 54 2.12 -14.63 -11.41
N TYR A 55 1.39 -14.46 -12.49
CA TYR A 55 0.01 -14.01 -12.51
C TYR A 55 -0.76 -14.73 -13.62
N PRO A 56 -1.20 -15.98 -13.37
CA PRO A 56 -1.92 -16.80 -14.35
C PRO A 56 -3.26 -16.20 -14.77
N GLU A 57 -3.72 -16.58 -15.96
CA GLU A 57 -5.03 -16.14 -16.46
C GLU A 57 -6.17 -16.54 -15.52
N GLU A 58 -6.12 -17.73 -14.90
CA GLU A 58 -7.12 -18.18 -13.92
C GLU A 58 -7.20 -17.19 -12.73
N THR A 59 -6.06 -16.75 -12.21
CA THR A 59 -6.01 -15.73 -11.14
C THR A 59 -6.59 -14.40 -11.62
N HIS A 60 -6.29 -14.00 -12.85
CA HIS A 60 -6.86 -12.77 -13.44
C HIS A 60 -8.39 -12.84 -13.49
N GLN A 61 -8.97 -13.96 -13.93
CA GLN A 61 -10.41 -14.15 -13.98
C GLN A 61 -11.06 -14.14 -12.58
N VAL A 62 -10.40 -14.74 -11.58
CA VAL A 62 -10.84 -14.66 -10.17
C VAL A 62 -10.88 -13.21 -9.68
N CYS A 63 -9.84 -12.41 -9.98
CA CYS A 63 -9.80 -11.00 -9.60
C CYS A 63 -10.90 -10.18 -10.28
N LEU A 64 -11.18 -10.42 -11.57
CA LEU A 64 -12.23 -9.72 -12.31
C LEU A 64 -13.64 -10.07 -11.83
N ALA A 65 -13.84 -11.27 -11.30
CA ALA A 65 -15.15 -11.74 -10.80
C ALA A 65 -15.42 -11.30 -9.35
N ALA A 66 -14.44 -10.77 -8.66
CA ALA A 66 -14.53 -10.30 -7.28
C ALA A 66 -14.87 -8.80 -7.20
N ASP A 67 -15.46 -8.41 -6.08
CA ASP A 67 -15.74 -7.00 -5.78
C ASP A 67 -14.47 -6.25 -5.30
N ALA A 68 -13.50 -7.01 -4.74
CA ALA A 68 -12.21 -6.52 -4.28
C ALA A 68 -11.17 -7.65 -4.25
N VAL A 69 -9.89 -7.29 -4.22
CA VAL A 69 -8.77 -8.23 -4.07
C VAL A 69 -8.06 -7.93 -2.75
N LEU A 70 -7.88 -8.94 -1.89
CA LEU A 70 -7.02 -8.88 -0.72
C LEU A 70 -5.74 -9.67 -1.01
N PHE A 71 -4.59 -9.00 -0.88
CA PHE A 71 -3.29 -9.51 -1.27
C PHE A 71 -2.30 -9.46 -0.11
N GLY A 72 -1.52 -10.52 0.10
CA GLY A 72 -0.56 -10.64 1.17
C GLY A 72 0.77 -9.99 0.84
N ALA A 73 1.65 -10.72 0.18
CA ALA A 73 2.98 -10.22 -0.15
C ALA A 73 3.55 -10.91 -1.39
N ILE A 74 4.59 -10.34 -1.99
CA ILE A 74 5.22 -10.91 -3.19
C ILE A 74 6.76 -10.83 -3.08
N GLY A 75 7.42 -11.79 -3.71
CA GLY A 75 8.87 -11.85 -3.82
C GLY A 75 9.48 -13.07 -3.13
N HIS A 76 10.53 -13.62 -3.75
CA HIS A 76 11.26 -14.75 -3.19
C HIS A 76 12.74 -14.68 -3.58
N PRO A 77 13.71 -14.79 -2.62
CA PRO A 77 15.14 -14.55 -2.81
C PRO A 77 15.80 -15.37 -3.92
N ARG A 78 15.27 -16.56 -4.22
CA ARG A 78 15.79 -17.41 -5.29
C ARG A 78 15.73 -16.73 -6.67
N PHE A 79 14.82 -15.78 -6.88
CA PHE A 79 14.70 -15.03 -8.14
C PHE A 79 15.61 -13.79 -8.16
N ASP A 80 15.89 -13.19 -7.00
CA ASP A 80 16.69 -11.96 -6.89
C ASP A 80 18.16 -12.23 -7.25
N ASN A 81 18.66 -13.40 -6.83
CA ASN A 81 20.06 -13.80 -7.01
C ASN A 81 20.31 -14.63 -8.28
N ASP A 82 19.27 -14.85 -9.10
CA ASP A 82 19.40 -15.57 -10.37
C ASP A 82 19.30 -14.61 -11.57
N PRO A 83 20.44 -14.22 -12.17
CA PRO A 83 20.44 -13.38 -13.37
C PRO A 83 19.80 -14.06 -14.59
N SER A 84 19.68 -15.39 -14.56
CA SER A 84 19.07 -16.20 -15.65
C SER A 84 17.55 -16.33 -15.51
N ALA A 85 16.96 -15.91 -14.38
CA ALA A 85 15.53 -15.99 -14.16
C ALA A 85 14.77 -15.19 -15.23
N LYS A 86 14.03 -15.91 -16.07
CA LYS A 86 13.23 -15.30 -17.15
C LYS A 86 11.96 -14.64 -16.64
N VAL A 87 11.47 -15.12 -15.52
CA VAL A 87 10.23 -14.66 -14.88
C VAL A 87 10.49 -14.44 -13.41
N ARG A 88 9.96 -13.34 -12.86
CA ARG A 88 10.09 -12.94 -11.45
C ARG A 88 8.71 -12.69 -10.82
N PRO A 89 8.54 -12.98 -9.53
CA PRO A 89 7.27 -12.73 -8.84
C PRO A 89 6.73 -11.31 -9.02
N GLU A 90 7.60 -10.30 -8.90
CA GLU A 90 7.24 -8.86 -9.00
C GLU A 90 6.65 -8.50 -10.36
N GLN A 91 7.02 -9.21 -11.43
CA GLN A 91 6.42 -9.04 -12.76
C GLN A 91 4.94 -9.41 -12.75
N GLY A 92 4.53 -10.36 -11.89
CA GLY A 92 3.13 -10.72 -11.68
C GLY A 92 2.33 -9.57 -11.10
N LEU A 93 2.86 -8.88 -10.09
CA LEU A 93 2.21 -7.72 -9.48
C LEU A 93 2.07 -6.56 -10.48
N LEU A 94 3.11 -6.27 -11.25
CA LEU A 94 3.06 -5.24 -12.28
C LEU A 94 2.03 -5.58 -13.38
N LYS A 95 2.00 -6.85 -13.83
CA LYS A 95 1.02 -7.37 -14.80
C LYS A 95 -0.40 -7.25 -14.25
N MET A 96 -0.63 -7.63 -12.98
CA MET A 96 -1.91 -7.52 -12.30
C MET A 96 -2.40 -6.07 -12.23
N ARG A 97 -1.55 -5.13 -11.79
CA ARG A 97 -1.87 -3.70 -11.72
C ARG A 97 -2.29 -3.14 -13.08
N GLN A 98 -1.57 -3.50 -14.15
CA GLN A 98 -1.91 -3.09 -15.51
C GLN A 98 -3.24 -3.69 -15.99
N GLN A 99 -3.42 -4.99 -15.85
CA GLN A 99 -4.58 -5.71 -16.39
C GLN A 99 -5.87 -5.38 -15.65
N LEU A 100 -5.81 -5.13 -14.33
CA LEU A 100 -6.93 -4.65 -13.53
C LEU A 100 -7.14 -3.13 -13.62
N GLY A 101 -6.25 -2.41 -14.30
CA GLY A 101 -6.33 -0.96 -14.46
C GLY A 101 -6.12 -0.18 -13.16
N LEU A 102 -5.32 -0.71 -12.23
CA LEU A 102 -5.02 -0.09 -10.93
C LEU A 102 -3.98 1.01 -11.12
N PHE A 103 -4.41 2.25 -11.23
CA PHE A 103 -3.52 3.36 -11.56
C PHE A 103 -3.11 4.23 -10.38
N ALA A 104 -3.83 4.16 -9.26
CA ALA A 104 -3.56 4.97 -8.08
C ALA A 104 -3.31 4.07 -6.87
N ASN A 105 -2.17 4.22 -6.22
CA ASN A 105 -1.87 3.57 -4.96
C ASN A 105 -2.05 4.58 -3.83
N VAL A 106 -2.99 4.29 -2.95
CA VAL A 106 -3.35 5.09 -1.78
C VAL A 106 -2.60 4.54 -0.57
N ARG A 107 -1.69 5.31 -0.01
CA ARG A 107 -0.84 4.94 1.13
C ARG A 107 -1.01 5.96 2.25
N PRO A 108 -1.89 5.72 3.23
CA PRO A 108 -2.00 6.56 4.41
C PRO A 108 -0.78 6.36 5.31
N THR A 109 -0.29 7.45 5.88
CA THR A 109 0.76 7.45 6.90
C THR A 109 0.26 8.26 8.09
N PHE A 110 0.15 7.62 9.23
CA PHE A 110 -0.35 8.25 10.45
C PHE A 110 0.40 7.72 11.67
N THR A 111 0.35 8.48 12.76
CA THR A 111 0.96 8.09 14.02
C THR A 111 -0.09 7.54 14.98
N PHE A 112 0.30 6.51 15.71
CA PHE A 112 -0.45 5.99 16.84
C PHE A 112 0.08 6.63 18.12
N PRO A 113 -0.76 7.22 18.98
CA PRO A 113 -0.31 7.86 20.24
C PRO A 113 0.52 6.91 21.13
N SER A 114 0.17 5.61 21.13
CA SER A 114 0.87 4.57 21.90
C SER A 114 2.23 4.16 21.33
N LEU A 115 2.60 4.61 20.13
CA LEU A 115 3.82 4.21 19.43
C LEU A 115 4.74 5.39 19.07
N LEU A 116 4.46 6.60 19.57
CA LEU A 116 5.27 7.77 19.23
C LEU A 116 6.75 7.62 19.62
N ASP A 117 7.03 6.86 20.67
CA ASP A 117 8.37 6.53 21.14
C ASP A 117 9.08 5.45 20.31
N LYS A 118 8.37 4.73 19.45
CA LYS A 118 8.93 3.68 18.57
C LYS A 118 9.51 4.25 17.27
N SER A 119 9.06 5.44 16.86
CA SER A 119 9.68 6.13 15.74
C SER A 119 11.08 6.62 16.10
N PRO A 120 12.08 6.53 15.20
CA PRO A 120 13.38 7.13 15.41
C PRO A 120 13.36 8.67 15.34
N LEU A 121 12.22 9.24 14.95
CA LEU A 121 12.01 10.68 14.89
C LEU A 121 11.56 11.21 16.26
N LYS A 122 11.83 12.49 16.52
CA LYS A 122 11.37 13.12 17.75
C LYS A 122 9.85 13.19 17.79
N GLN A 123 9.25 12.83 18.92
CA GLN A 123 7.81 12.82 19.11
C GLN A 123 7.15 14.13 18.71
N GLU A 124 7.69 15.26 19.13
CA GLU A 124 7.19 16.62 18.81
C GLU A 124 7.13 16.92 17.30
N ARG A 125 7.82 16.13 16.47
CA ARG A 125 7.84 16.29 15.00
C ARG A 125 6.77 15.47 14.31
N ILE A 126 6.43 14.33 14.88
CA ILE A 126 5.56 13.34 14.24
C ILE A 126 4.17 13.26 14.87
N GLU A 127 3.99 13.75 16.09
CA GLU A 127 2.70 13.71 16.79
C GLU A 127 1.60 14.36 15.96
N GLY A 128 0.47 13.65 15.81
CA GLY A 128 -0.67 14.11 15.02
C GLY A 128 -0.46 14.06 13.51
N THR A 129 0.58 13.38 13.02
CA THR A 129 0.73 13.14 11.59
C THR A 129 -0.41 12.25 11.06
N ASP A 130 -1.11 12.76 10.06
CA ASP A 130 -2.13 12.04 9.28
C ASP A 130 -2.09 12.56 7.84
N LEU A 131 -1.34 11.90 7.00
CA LEU A 131 -1.17 12.25 5.60
C LEU A 131 -1.45 11.04 4.69
N VAL A 132 -1.75 11.29 3.42
CA VAL A 132 -2.01 10.24 2.44
C VAL A 132 -1.23 10.53 1.16
N PHE A 133 -0.44 9.55 0.73
CA PHE A 133 0.13 9.55 -0.61
C PHE A 133 -0.81 8.90 -1.61
N LEU A 134 -0.93 9.53 -2.78
CA LEU A 134 -1.43 8.91 -4.00
C LEU A 134 -0.27 8.79 -4.99
N ARG A 135 0.21 7.57 -5.14
CA ARG A 135 1.30 7.20 -6.06
C ARG A 135 0.71 6.70 -7.37
N GLU A 136 1.18 7.18 -8.50
CA GLU A 136 0.85 6.62 -9.81
C GLU A 136 1.46 5.23 -9.97
N LEU A 137 0.73 4.27 -10.57
CA LEU A 137 1.15 2.87 -10.61
C LEU A 137 1.37 2.27 -11.98
N THR A 138 0.99 2.95 -13.05
CA THR A 138 0.91 2.33 -14.40
C THR A 138 1.77 3.02 -15.44
N GLY A 139 2.45 4.09 -15.07
CA GLY A 139 3.34 4.86 -15.90
C GLY A 139 4.77 5.00 -15.34
N GLY A 140 5.49 5.94 -15.91
CA GLY A 140 6.82 6.32 -15.46
C GLY A 140 7.93 5.33 -15.85
N ILE A 141 8.99 5.34 -15.07
CA ILE A 141 10.21 4.59 -15.35
C ILE A 141 10.01 3.07 -15.26
N TYR A 142 9.06 2.59 -14.46
CA TYR A 142 8.79 1.15 -14.29
C TYR A 142 8.16 0.52 -15.53
N PHE A 143 7.52 1.31 -16.39
CA PHE A 143 6.82 0.85 -17.58
C PHE A 143 7.40 1.41 -18.88
N GLY A 144 8.41 2.27 -18.79
CA GLY A 144 9.08 2.85 -19.93
C GLY A 144 9.97 1.86 -20.68
N LYS A 145 10.45 2.29 -21.83
CA LYS A 145 11.45 1.52 -22.60
C LYS A 145 12.73 1.40 -21.78
N ARG A 146 13.30 0.22 -21.79
CA ARG A 146 14.56 -0.08 -21.09
C ARG A 146 15.45 -0.97 -21.95
N GLY A 147 16.72 -0.95 -21.70
CA GLY A 147 17.65 -1.79 -22.42
C GLY A 147 19.10 -1.61 -22.04
N ARG A 148 19.93 -2.38 -22.73
CA ARG A 148 21.39 -2.26 -22.67
C ARG A 148 21.97 -2.02 -24.06
N LEU A 149 23.02 -1.22 -24.13
CA LEU A 149 23.79 -0.88 -25.30
C LEU A 149 25.26 -1.24 -25.03
N ASP A 150 26.11 -1.12 -26.07
CA ASP A 150 27.56 -1.28 -25.96
C ASP A 150 27.96 -2.62 -25.29
N ASP A 151 27.43 -3.73 -25.80
CA ASP A 151 27.67 -5.09 -25.29
C ASP A 151 27.35 -5.23 -23.77
N GLY A 152 26.37 -4.44 -23.28
CA GLY A 152 25.93 -4.46 -21.90
C GLY A 152 26.59 -3.42 -20.98
N ASN A 153 27.52 -2.63 -21.52
CA ASN A 153 28.24 -1.61 -20.73
C ASN A 153 27.43 -0.34 -20.48
N THR A 154 26.37 -0.09 -21.27
CA THR A 154 25.45 1.03 -21.09
C THR A 154 24.04 0.49 -20.84
N ALA A 155 23.35 1.01 -19.83
CA ALA A 155 21.95 0.68 -19.54
C ALA A 155 21.11 1.95 -19.52
N PHE A 156 19.85 1.83 -19.94
CA PHE A 156 18.90 2.94 -19.89
C PHE A 156 17.50 2.47 -19.50
N ASP A 157 16.80 3.32 -18.74
CA ASP A 157 15.36 3.24 -18.47
C ASP A 157 14.74 4.60 -18.78
N THR A 158 13.58 4.62 -19.45
CA THR A 158 12.90 5.86 -19.81
C THR A 158 11.71 6.13 -18.91
N CYS A 159 11.61 7.34 -18.38
CA CYS A 159 10.43 7.80 -17.66
C CYS A 159 9.46 8.47 -18.64
N THR A 160 8.26 7.92 -18.77
CA THR A 160 7.25 8.41 -19.71
C THR A 160 5.90 8.51 -19.02
N TYR A 161 5.25 9.68 -19.15
CA TYR A 161 3.88 9.91 -18.70
C TYR A 161 3.04 10.54 -19.79
N LYS A 162 1.77 10.17 -19.86
CA LYS A 162 0.75 10.86 -20.64
C LYS A 162 -0.06 11.80 -19.75
N ARG A 163 -0.53 12.90 -20.31
CA ARG A 163 -1.38 13.86 -19.60
C ARG A 163 -2.61 13.20 -18.95
N GLU A 164 -3.23 12.26 -19.65
CA GLU A 164 -4.40 11.53 -19.16
C GLU A 164 -4.09 10.67 -17.91
N GLU A 165 -2.89 10.08 -17.84
CA GLU A 165 -2.44 9.30 -16.67
C GLU A 165 -2.28 10.20 -15.45
N ILE A 166 -1.74 11.39 -15.64
CA ILE A 166 -1.60 12.40 -14.60
C ILE A 166 -2.97 12.92 -14.15
N GLN A 167 -3.85 13.25 -15.12
CA GLN A 167 -5.18 13.78 -14.82
C GLN A 167 -6.03 12.85 -13.97
N ARG A 168 -6.04 11.54 -14.29
CA ARG A 168 -6.85 10.57 -13.53
C ARG A 168 -6.36 10.41 -12.09
N LEU A 169 -5.03 10.46 -11.85
CA LEU A 169 -4.49 10.43 -10.50
C LEU A 169 -4.75 11.75 -9.77
N ALA A 170 -4.46 12.89 -10.40
CA ALA A 170 -4.67 14.21 -9.82
C ALA A 170 -6.13 14.41 -9.42
N LYS A 171 -7.09 13.97 -10.25
CA LYS A 171 -8.52 14.00 -9.93
C LYS A 171 -8.80 13.28 -8.61
N LYS A 172 -8.30 12.06 -8.42
CA LYS A 172 -8.45 11.33 -7.14
C LYS A 172 -7.80 12.09 -5.98
N GLY A 173 -6.64 12.71 -6.22
CA GLY A 173 -5.97 13.54 -5.21
C GLY A 173 -6.80 14.75 -4.79
N PHE A 174 -7.36 15.48 -5.72
CA PHE A 174 -8.26 16.60 -5.44
C PHE A 174 -9.53 16.17 -4.71
N GLU A 175 -10.17 15.09 -5.17
CA GLU A 175 -11.37 14.52 -4.54
C GLU A 175 -11.08 14.10 -3.10
N LEU A 176 -9.95 13.43 -2.85
CA LEU A 176 -9.54 13.05 -1.51
C LEU A 176 -9.25 14.29 -0.64
N ALA A 177 -8.52 15.27 -1.14
CA ALA A 177 -8.24 16.52 -0.42
C ALA A 177 -9.53 17.24 -0.02
N MET A 178 -10.56 17.23 -0.89
CA MET A 178 -11.87 17.84 -0.58
C MET A 178 -12.57 17.21 0.62
N THR A 179 -12.32 15.93 0.92
CA THR A 179 -12.88 15.22 2.09
C THR A 179 -12.02 15.37 3.34
N ARG A 180 -10.80 15.89 3.22
CA ARG A 180 -9.81 16.09 4.28
C ARG A 180 -9.59 17.59 4.57
N SER A 181 -8.38 18.00 4.89
CA SER A 181 -8.07 19.40 5.26
C SER A 181 -8.00 20.37 4.05
N LYS A 182 -8.26 19.88 2.84
CA LYS A 182 -8.24 20.64 1.58
C LYS A 182 -6.85 21.14 1.19
N LYS A 183 -5.82 20.38 1.52
CA LYS A 183 -4.44 20.65 1.10
C LYS A 183 -3.95 19.52 0.21
N LEU A 184 -3.35 19.89 -0.93
CA LEU A 184 -2.77 18.97 -1.90
C LEU A 184 -1.35 19.40 -2.22
N CYS A 185 -0.38 18.53 -2.06
CA CYS A 185 0.99 18.74 -2.51
C CYS A 185 1.25 17.91 -3.77
N CYS A 186 1.58 18.58 -4.86
CA CYS A 186 2.09 17.92 -6.07
C CYS A 186 3.60 17.78 -5.96
N VAL A 187 4.08 16.55 -5.88
CA VAL A 187 5.51 16.22 -5.75
C VAL A 187 6.09 15.94 -7.13
N ASP A 188 7.12 16.67 -7.50
CA ASP A 188 7.74 16.56 -8.82
C ASP A 188 9.27 16.85 -8.80
N LYS A 189 9.89 16.85 -9.97
CA LYS A 189 11.26 17.31 -10.21
C LYS A 189 11.30 18.23 -11.45
N ALA A 190 10.36 19.15 -11.55
CA ALA A 190 10.13 19.99 -12.74
C ALA A 190 11.31 20.92 -13.09
N ASN A 191 12.21 21.19 -12.14
CA ASN A 191 13.44 21.93 -12.43
C ASN A 191 14.43 21.17 -13.34
N VAL A 192 14.25 19.83 -13.47
CA VAL A 192 15.16 18.98 -14.27
C VAL A 192 14.40 18.17 -15.32
N LEU A 193 13.29 17.50 -14.96
CA LEU A 193 12.65 16.46 -15.78
C LEU A 193 11.46 17.01 -16.57
N GLU A 194 11.39 16.68 -17.87
CA GLU A 194 10.24 17.02 -18.72
C GLU A 194 8.96 16.30 -18.29
N SER A 195 9.06 15.03 -17.86
CA SER A 195 7.92 14.30 -17.30
C SER A 195 7.30 15.03 -16.11
N SER A 196 8.13 15.53 -15.19
CA SER A 196 7.70 16.31 -14.02
C SER A 196 7.15 17.69 -14.39
N ARG A 197 7.64 18.34 -15.46
CA ARG A 197 7.03 19.57 -15.99
C ARG A 197 5.63 19.31 -16.47
N LEU A 198 5.41 18.25 -17.23
CA LEU A 198 4.08 17.84 -17.67
C LEU A 198 3.15 17.54 -16.48
N TRP A 199 3.67 16.92 -15.40
CA TRP A 199 2.95 16.70 -14.16
C TRP A 199 2.45 18.02 -13.58
N ARG A 200 3.36 18.95 -13.31
CA ARG A 200 3.04 20.26 -12.72
C ARG A 200 2.05 21.05 -13.57
N GLU A 201 2.28 21.16 -14.87
CA GLU A 201 1.37 21.84 -15.80
C GLU A 201 -0.03 21.23 -15.79
N THR A 202 -0.12 19.90 -15.72
CA THR A 202 -1.41 19.20 -15.73
C THR A 202 -2.18 19.44 -14.45
N VAL A 203 -1.53 19.37 -13.29
CA VAL A 203 -2.17 19.63 -11.98
C VAL A 203 -2.59 21.09 -11.89
N GLN A 204 -1.75 22.05 -12.32
CA GLN A 204 -2.08 23.47 -12.37
C GLN A 204 -3.32 23.76 -13.23
N ALA A 205 -3.46 23.09 -14.36
CA ALA A 205 -4.63 23.25 -15.20
C ALA A 205 -5.93 22.81 -14.52
N MET A 206 -5.87 21.82 -13.62
CA MET A 206 -7.01 21.26 -12.89
C MET A 206 -7.41 22.06 -11.64
N GLU A 207 -6.57 22.92 -11.10
CA GLU A 207 -6.86 23.72 -9.88
C GLU A 207 -8.18 24.51 -10.02
N LYS A 208 -8.49 24.97 -11.22
CA LYS A 208 -9.71 25.76 -11.49
C LYS A 208 -11.00 24.99 -11.22
N GLU A 209 -10.94 23.66 -11.31
CA GLU A 209 -12.07 22.78 -11.03
C GLU A 209 -12.26 22.54 -9.53
N TYR A 210 -11.20 22.78 -8.72
CA TYR A 210 -11.17 22.53 -7.28
C TYR A 210 -10.77 23.79 -6.47
N PRO A 211 -11.49 24.92 -6.59
CA PRO A 211 -11.09 26.22 -6.03
C PRO A 211 -11.03 26.27 -4.50
N LYS A 212 -11.47 25.20 -3.82
CA LYS A 212 -11.40 25.07 -2.35
C LYS A 212 -10.18 24.32 -1.86
N VAL A 213 -9.38 23.74 -2.76
CA VAL A 213 -8.16 23.00 -2.42
C VAL A 213 -6.97 23.94 -2.54
N GLU A 214 -6.20 24.06 -1.48
CA GLU A 214 -4.90 24.73 -1.47
C GLU A 214 -3.87 23.77 -2.08
N VAL A 215 -3.27 24.16 -3.22
CA VAL A 215 -2.28 23.33 -3.91
C VAL A 215 -0.88 23.90 -3.71
N SER A 216 0.05 23.05 -3.32
CA SER A 216 1.48 23.35 -3.28
C SER A 216 2.25 22.47 -4.26
N TYR A 217 3.40 22.95 -4.72
CA TYR A 217 4.28 22.26 -5.67
C TYR A 217 5.67 22.18 -5.06
N GLU A 218 6.12 20.96 -4.76
CA GLU A 218 7.41 20.77 -4.12
C GLU A 218 8.27 19.77 -4.91
N PHE A 219 9.58 20.02 -4.92
CA PHE A 219 10.51 19.06 -5.47
C PHE A 219 10.67 17.86 -4.54
N VAL A 220 10.80 16.67 -5.11
CA VAL A 220 10.86 15.40 -4.39
C VAL A 220 11.93 15.39 -3.29
N ASP A 221 13.08 15.99 -3.54
CA ASP A 221 14.17 16.11 -2.58
C ASP A 221 13.83 17.03 -1.39
N ALA A 222 13.03 18.07 -1.61
CA ALA A 222 12.52 18.93 -0.54
C ALA A 222 11.45 18.20 0.29
N VAL A 223 10.57 17.42 -0.37
CA VAL A 223 9.56 16.61 0.32
C VAL A 223 10.23 15.54 1.19
N ALA A 224 11.24 14.82 0.69
CA ALA A 224 12.00 13.84 1.47
C ALA A 224 12.57 14.48 2.75
N MET A 225 13.18 15.64 2.65
CA MET A 225 13.68 16.37 3.82
C MET A 225 12.55 16.75 4.79
N ARG A 226 11.41 17.24 4.28
CA ARG A 226 10.29 17.70 5.11
C ARG A 226 9.53 16.58 5.78
N LEU A 227 9.44 15.40 5.19
CA LEU A 227 8.86 14.22 5.82
C LEU A 227 9.57 13.85 7.12
N VAL A 228 10.89 14.04 7.17
CA VAL A 228 11.69 13.85 8.40
C VAL A 228 11.51 15.01 9.38
N GLN A 229 11.35 16.24 8.90
CA GLN A 229 11.36 17.45 9.75
C GLN A 229 9.97 17.83 10.28
N TRP A 230 8.94 17.80 9.41
CA TRP A 230 7.58 18.27 9.70
C TRP A 230 6.54 17.52 8.87
N PRO A 231 6.39 16.20 9.03
CA PRO A 231 5.43 15.40 8.25
C PRO A 231 3.98 15.88 8.42
N ASN A 232 3.62 16.39 9.59
CA ASN A 232 2.29 16.92 9.90
C ASN A 232 1.92 18.23 9.16
N SER A 233 2.82 18.77 8.36
CA SER A 233 2.52 19.89 7.46
C SER A 233 1.78 19.45 6.19
N TYR A 234 1.82 18.16 5.86
CA TYR A 234 1.16 17.59 4.70
C TYR A 234 -0.21 16.98 5.06
N ASP A 235 -1.07 16.90 4.04
CA ASP A 235 -2.36 16.20 4.11
C ASP A 235 -2.44 15.18 2.97
N VAL A 236 -2.63 15.63 1.71
CA VAL A 236 -2.63 14.76 0.55
C VAL A 236 -1.43 15.09 -0.34
N LEU A 237 -0.67 14.06 -0.72
CA LEU A 237 0.45 14.20 -1.66
C LEU A 237 0.17 13.34 -2.90
N ILE A 238 0.31 13.92 -4.10
CA ILE A 238 0.28 13.18 -5.35
C ILE A 238 1.68 13.09 -5.94
N THR A 239 2.06 11.89 -6.38
CA THR A 239 3.41 11.61 -6.86
C THR A 239 3.41 10.75 -8.12
N GLU A 240 4.44 10.92 -8.95
CA GLU A 240 4.79 9.92 -9.95
C GLU A 240 5.26 8.60 -9.30
N ASN A 241 5.37 7.53 -10.10
CA ASN A 241 5.57 6.16 -9.62
C ASN A 241 6.81 5.99 -8.73
N LEU A 242 8.01 6.29 -9.26
CA LEU A 242 9.26 6.08 -8.54
C LEU A 242 9.39 6.97 -7.30
N PHE A 243 8.99 8.25 -7.39
CA PHE A 243 9.07 9.15 -6.25
C PHE A 243 8.13 8.72 -5.13
N GLY A 244 6.91 8.28 -5.48
CA GLY A 244 5.95 7.76 -4.51
C GLY A 244 6.45 6.49 -3.83
N ASP A 245 7.16 5.61 -4.55
CA ASP A 245 7.77 4.41 -3.97
C ASP A 245 8.75 4.77 -2.86
N ILE A 246 9.72 5.62 -3.18
CA ILE A 246 10.78 6.00 -2.24
C ILE A 246 10.22 6.78 -1.05
N LEU A 247 9.39 7.80 -1.31
CA LEU A 247 8.87 8.67 -0.24
C LEU A 247 7.93 7.94 0.72
N THR A 248 7.16 6.95 0.25
CA THR A 248 6.26 6.22 1.13
C THR A 248 6.99 5.22 2.03
N ASP A 249 8.10 4.65 1.56
CA ASP A 249 8.96 3.82 2.40
C ASP A 249 9.69 4.68 3.45
N GLU A 250 10.17 5.87 3.08
CA GLU A 250 10.69 6.84 4.04
C GLU A 250 9.62 7.24 5.07
N ALA A 251 8.40 7.54 4.62
CA ALA A 251 7.30 7.91 5.50
C ALA A 251 6.86 6.79 6.45
N SER A 252 7.13 5.51 6.14
CA SER A 252 6.80 4.39 7.02
C SER A 252 7.48 4.46 8.37
N VAL A 253 8.64 5.11 8.44
CA VAL A 253 9.42 5.35 9.66
C VAL A 253 8.64 6.21 10.67
N ILE A 254 7.73 7.07 10.19
CA ILE A 254 6.89 7.93 11.03
C ILE A 254 5.94 7.10 11.90
N SER A 255 5.37 6.04 11.35
CA SER A 255 4.42 5.15 12.05
C SER A 255 5.10 4.18 13.04
N GLY A 256 6.43 4.09 13.01
CA GLY A 256 7.21 3.21 13.88
C GLY A 256 7.49 1.80 13.33
N SER A 257 6.68 1.28 12.40
CA SER A 257 6.92 0.00 11.72
C SER A 257 6.23 -0.05 10.36
N MET A 258 6.88 -0.64 9.36
CA MET A 258 6.26 -1.00 8.08
C MET A 258 5.06 -1.96 8.25
N GLY A 259 5.09 -2.79 9.31
CA GLY A 259 4.00 -3.70 9.67
C GLY A 259 2.70 -3.01 10.10
N LEU A 260 2.68 -1.67 10.13
CA LEU A 260 1.50 -0.84 10.44
C LEU A 260 0.96 -0.09 9.22
N MET A 261 1.58 -0.24 8.06
CA MET A 261 1.29 0.58 6.89
C MET A 261 0.39 -0.14 5.89
N PRO A 262 -0.90 0.20 5.84
CA PRO A 262 -1.82 -0.35 4.84
C PRO A 262 -1.66 0.35 3.50
N SER A 263 -2.21 -0.26 2.46
CA SER A 263 -2.23 0.32 1.13
C SER A 263 -3.43 -0.18 0.32
N ALA A 264 -3.89 0.65 -0.60
CA ALA A 264 -4.89 0.29 -1.59
C ALA A 264 -4.41 0.70 -2.99
N SER A 265 -4.40 -0.24 -3.92
CA SER A 265 -4.18 0.02 -5.34
C SER A 265 -5.53 0.07 -6.05
N VAL A 266 -5.95 1.24 -6.53
CA VAL A 266 -7.30 1.46 -7.02
C VAL A 266 -7.33 1.85 -8.50
N GLY A 267 -8.30 1.32 -9.21
CA GLY A 267 -8.64 1.65 -10.58
C GLY A 267 -9.95 2.41 -10.69
N THR A 268 -10.60 2.26 -11.86
CA THR A 268 -11.97 2.74 -12.07
C THR A 268 -12.98 1.73 -11.56
N GLU A 269 -12.77 0.45 -11.85
CA GLU A 269 -13.69 -0.66 -11.53
C GLU A 269 -13.13 -1.58 -10.43
N ASN A 270 -11.81 -1.80 -10.42
CA ASN A 270 -11.16 -2.77 -9.56
C ASN A 270 -10.35 -2.09 -8.47
N ALA A 271 -10.19 -2.78 -7.34
CA ALA A 271 -9.32 -2.37 -6.25
C ALA A 271 -8.61 -3.57 -5.61
N LEU A 272 -7.36 -3.37 -5.22
CA LEU A 272 -6.52 -4.34 -4.53
C LEU A 272 -6.01 -3.71 -3.23
N TYR A 273 -6.10 -4.45 -2.15
CA TYR A 273 -5.70 -4.04 -0.80
C TYR A 273 -4.56 -4.92 -0.33
N GLU A 274 -3.45 -4.29 0.02
CA GLU A 274 -2.19 -4.97 0.36
C GLU A 274 -1.41 -4.16 1.41
N PRO A 275 -0.60 -4.79 2.27
CA PRO A 275 0.35 -4.05 3.10
C PRO A 275 1.45 -3.46 2.21
N ILE A 276 2.17 -2.43 2.69
CA ILE A 276 3.31 -1.89 1.93
C ILE A 276 4.58 -2.76 2.06
N HIS A 277 4.69 -3.60 3.10
CA HIS A 277 5.84 -4.47 3.31
C HIS A 277 5.93 -5.58 2.25
N GLY A 278 7.15 -6.05 1.99
CA GLY A 278 7.40 -7.19 1.11
C GLY A 278 7.13 -8.55 1.77
N SER A 279 7.63 -9.59 1.14
CA SER A 279 7.42 -11.00 1.55
C SER A 279 8.21 -11.45 2.79
N PHE A 280 9.18 -10.69 3.25
CA PHE A 280 10.04 -10.97 4.40
C PHE A 280 10.42 -12.47 4.53
N PRO A 281 11.18 -13.03 3.58
CA PRO A 281 11.37 -14.46 3.44
C PRO A 281 12.01 -15.13 4.66
N GLN A 282 12.78 -14.35 5.44
CA GLN A 282 13.49 -14.84 6.64
C GLN A 282 12.52 -15.19 7.77
N ALA A 283 11.31 -14.62 7.78
CA ALA A 283 10.28 -14.85 8.78
C ALA A 283 9.21 -15.86 8.35
N THR A 284 9.31 -16.40 7.13
CA THR A 284 8.33 -17.34 6.58
C THR A 284 8.14 -18.55 7.50
N GLY A 285 6.90 -18.81 7.92
CA GLY A 285 6.53 -19.98 8.76
C GLY A 285 6.95 -19.84 10.22
N LEU A 286 7.50 -18.70 10.65
CA LEU A 286 7.91 -18.50 12.04
C LEU A 286 6.79 -17.94 12.93
N GLY A 287 5.70 -17.45 12.37
CA GLY A 287 4.59 -16.87 13.12
C GLY A 287 4.95 -15.59 13.89
N ILE A 288 5.91 -14.80 13.37
CA ILE A 288 6.41 -13.57 14.00
C ILE A 288 6.08 -12.31 13.21
N ALA A 289 5.57 -12.46 12.00
CA ALA A 289 5.22 -11.34 11.14
C ALA A 289 4.10 -10.50 11.73
N ASN A 290 4.22 -9.17 11.64
CA ASN A 290 3.18 -8.25 12.09
C ASN A 290 1.99 -8.27 11.10
N PRO A 291 0.77 -8.69 11.52
CA PRO A 291 -0.38 -8.78 10.61
C PRO A 291 -1.15 -7.46 10.47
N LEU A 292 -0.81 -6.43 11.25
CA LEU A 292 -1.64 -5.23 11.40
C LEU A 292 -1.75 -4.42 10.10
N ALA A 293 -0.70 -4.36 9.28
CA ALA A 293 -0.77 -3.68 7.99
C ALA A 293 -1.80 -4.32 7.04
N THR A 294 -1.83 -5.66 6.97
CA THR A 294 -2.80 -6.39 6.14
C THR A 294 -4.22 -6.25 6.70
N ILE A 295 -4.36 -6.29 8.03
CA ILE A 295 -5.65 -6.05 8.71
C ILE A 295 -6.15 -4.62 8.47
N LEU A 296 -5.28 -3.61 8.56
CA LEU A 296 -5.63 -2.23 8.24
C LEU A 296 -5.93 -2.04 6.73
N SER A 297 -5.29 -2.83 5.86
CA SER A 297 -5.64 -2.85 4.43
C SER A 297 -7.04 -3.42 4.21
N SER A 298 -7.46 -4.41 5.00
CA SER A 298 -8.85 -4.88 4.96
C SER A 298 -9.84 -3.83 5.49
N ALA A 299 -9.46 -2.99 6.46
CA ALA A 299 -10.28 -1.85 6.86
C ALA A 299 -10.49 -0.87 5.69
N MET A 300 -9.41 -0.54 4.94
CA MET A 300 -9.53 0.26 3.71
C MET A 300 -10.42 -0.42 2.67
N MET A 301 -10.39 -1.74 2.56
CA MET A 301 -11.26 -2.50 1.65
C MET A 301 -12.74 -2.32 2.02
N PHE A 302 -13.11 -2.45 3.28
CA PHE A 302 -14.47 -2.20 3.75
C PHE A 302 -14.92 -0.78 3.43
N GLU A 303 -14.08 0.21 3.73
CA GLU A 303 -14.37 1.63 3.52
C GLU A 303 -14.48 2.00 2.05
N MET A 304 -13.51 1.61 1.22
CA MET A 304 -13.34 2.12 -0.14
C MET A 304 -14.12 1.33 -1.20
N SER A 305 -14.14 -0.01 -1.11
CA SER A 305 -14.86 -0.85 -2.09
C SER A 305 -16.34 -1.02 -1.74
N PHE A 306 -16.68 -1.03 -0.45
CA PHE A 306 -18.03 -1.37 -0.02
C PHE A 306 -18.79 -0.23 0.66
N GLY A 307 -18.12 0.89 0.97
CA GLY A 307 -18.72 2.03 1.68
C GLY A 307 -19.06 1.71 3.14
N LEU A 308 -18.47 0.65 3.68
CA LEU A 308 -18.71 0.15 5.04
C LEU A 308 -17.76 0.83 6.03
N THR A 309 -18.05 2.10 6.33
CA THR A 309 -17.17 2.97 7.13
C THR A 309 -17.17 2.63 8.62
N GLU A 310 -18.27 2.12 9.16
CA GLU A 310 -18.37 1.70 10.57
C GLU A 310 -17.53 0.44 10.81
N GLU A 311 -17.55 -0.48 9.88
CA GLU A 311 -16.77 -1.72 9.90
C GLU A 311 -15.26 -1.42 9.85
N GLY A 312 -14.85 -0.57 8.92
CA GLY A 312 -13.46 -0.12 8.84
C GLY A 312 -13.00 0.63 10.10
N ALA A 313 -13.85 1.51 10.62
CA ALA A 313 -13.56 2.24 11.85
C ALA A 313 -13.41 1.31 13.06
N LEU A 314 -14.23 0.24 13.16
CA LEU A 314 -14.09 -0.74 14.24
C LEU A 314 -12.77 -1.50 14.15
N ILE A 315 -12.33 -1.91 12.96
CA ILE A 315 -11.01 -2.54 12.78
C ILE A 315 -9.90 -1.60 13.28
N ARG A 316 -9.92 -0.34 12.88
CA ARG A 316 -8.92 0.66 13.32
C ARG A 316 -8.93 0.82 14.84
N LYS A 317 -10.11 0.88 15.46
CA LYS A 317 -10.28 1.00 16.91
C LYS A 317 -9.68 -0.17 17.67
N VAL A 318 -9.92 -1.42 17.22
CA VAL A 318 -9.35 -2.59 17.92
C VAL A 318 -7.85 -2.73 17.68
N VAL A 319 -7.34 -2.27 16.55
CA VAL A 319 -5.89 -2.15 16.31
C VAL A 319 -5.28 -1.15 17.30
N ASP A 320 -5.85 0.04 17.45
CA ASP A 320 -5.41 1.03 18.45
C ASP A 320 -5.39 0.45 19.87
N ALA A 321 -6.43 -0.32 20.26
CA ALA A 321 -6.48 -0.98 21.55
C ALA A 321 -5.34 -2.02 21.70
N SER A 322 -5.11 -2.86 20.70
CA SER A 322 -4.01 -3.81 20.68
C SER A 322 -2.63 -3.15 20.89
N LEU A 323 -2.40 -2.04 20.21
CA LEU A 323 -1.16 -1.25 20.33
C LEU A 323 -1.03 -0.65 21.74
N ALA A 324 -2.11 -0.08 22.29
CA ALA A 324 -2.14 0.52 23.63
C ALA A 324 -1.92 -0.49 24.75
N GLU A 325 -2.44 -1.72 24.61
CA GLU A 325 -2.28 -2.81 25.55
C GLU A 325 -0.96 -3.58 25.38
N GLY A 326 -0.20 -3.26 24.32
CA GLY A 326 1.08 -3.91 24.02
C GLY A 326 0.93 -5.34 23.52
N ILE A 327 -0.24 -5.71 22.98
CA ILE A 327 -0.46 -6.98 22.27
C ILE A 327 0.03 -6.82 20.84
N VAL A 328 1.33 -6.95 20.65
CA VAL A 328 2.04 -6.63 19.40
C VAL A 328 3.14 -7.63 19.12
N THR A 329 3.54 -7.73 17.87
CA THR A 329 4.67 -8.55 17.44
C THR A 329 6.02 -7.93 17.84
N GLU A 330 7.11 -8.68 17.67
CA GLU A 330 8.44 -8.31 18.17
C GLU A 330 8.98 -7.01 17.56
N ASP A 331 8.61 -6.68 16.31
CA ASP A 331 9.03 -5.45 15.62
C ASP A 331 8.58 -4.16 16.32
N LEU A 332 7.55 -4.24 17.17
CA LEU A 332 7.01 -3.14 17.96
C LEU A 332 7.42 -3.20 19.45
N LYS A 333 8.23 -4.18 19.84
CA LYS A 333 8.77 -4.28 21.19
C LYS A 333 10.13 -3.58 21.30
N GLU A 334 10.58 -3.36 22.52
CA GLU A 334 11.95 -2.94 22.76
C GLU A 334 12.92 -4.06 22.45
N ASN A 335 14.15 -3.72 22.06
CA ASN A 335 15.18 -4.69 21.71
C ASN A 335 15.34 -5.78 22.77
N GLY A 336 15.19 -7.04 22.36
CA GLY A 336 15.32 -8.22 23.21
C GLY A 336 14.06 -8.62 23.98
N GLN A 337 12.96 -7.90 23.85
CA GLN A 337 11.67 -8.32 24.38
C GLN A 337 10.94 -9.21 23.37
N LYS A 338 10.36 -10.31 23.85
CA LYS A 338 9.53 -11.19 23.03
C LYS A 338 8.19 -10.54 22.76
N GLY A 339 7.79 -10.46 21.49
CA GLY A 339 6.45 -10.07 21.07
C GLY A 339 5.46 -11.23 21.11
N ASN A 340 4.19 -10.91 20.83
CA ASN A 340 3.17 -11.89 20.54
C ASN A 340 3.39 -12.49 19.14
N SER A 341 2.90 -13.70 18.92
CA SER A 341 2.90 -14.29 17.59
C SER A 341 1.89 -13.59 16.65
N THR A 342 2.07 -13.77 15.36
CA THR A 342 1.14 -13.30 14.33
C THR A 342 -0.31 -13.70 14.64
N SER A 343 -0.51 -14.95 15.04
CA SER A 343 -1.86 -15.48 15.38
C SER A 343 -2.41 -14.92 16.69
N GLU A 344 -1.60 -14.76 17.75
CA GLU A 344 -2.06 -14.17 19.01
C GLU A 344 -2.56 -12.75 18.84
N VAL A 345 -1.91 -11.94 17.99
CA VAL A 345 -2.38 -10.59 17.64
C VAL A 345 -3.72 -10.66 16.91
N GLY A 346 -3.84 -11.52 15.89
CA GLY A 346 -5.10 -11.69 15.15
C GLY A 346 -6.25 -12.17 16.03
N ASP A 347 -6.00 -13.16 16.88
CA ASP A 347 -7.02 -13.74 17.77
C ASP A 347 -7.48 -12.73 18.84
N TYR A 348 -6.58 -11.88 19.36
CA TYR A 348 -6.94 -10.76 20.22
C TYR A 348 -7.90 -9.79 19.54
N LEU A 349 -7.60 -9.36 18.30
CA LEU A 349 -8.46 -8.45 17.55
C LEU A 349 -9.85 -9.04 17.30
N VAL A 350 -9.92 -10.33 16.95
CA VAL A 350 -11.19 -11.05 16.77
C VAL A 350 -12.01 -11.05 18.06
N ALA A 351 -11.39 -11.32 19.21
CA ALA A 351 -12.07 -11.28 20.50
C ALA A 351 -12.66 -9.89 20.77
N GLN A 352 -11.86 -8.83 20.59
CA GLN A 352 -12.30 -7.43 20.79
C GLN A 352 -13.44 -7.00 19.84
N ILE A 353 -13.48 -7.54 18.62
CA ILE A 353 -14.55 -7.27 17.67
C ILE A 353 -15.86 -7.93 18.12
N LEU A 354 -15.80 -9.16 18.62
CA LEU A 354 -17.00 -9.95 18.97
C LEU A 354 -17.60 -9.59 20.34
N GLU A 355 -16.84 -8.96 21.21
CA GLU A 355 -17.36 -8.34 22.44
C GLU A 355 -18.30 -7.17 22.12
#